data_0223067abb703791898319673f733a5e
#
_entry.id   0223067abb703791898319673f733a5e
#
_cell.length_a   1.000
_cell.length_b   1.000
_cell.length_c   1.000
_cell.angle_alpha   90.00
_cell.angle_beta   90.00
_cell.angle_gamma   90.00
#
_symmetry.space_group_name_H-M   'P 1'
#
loop_
_entity.id
_entity.type
_entity.pdbx_description
1 polymer ?
#
loop_
_entity_poly.entity_id
_entity_poly.type
_entity_poly.pdbx_seq_one_letter_code
_entity_poly.pdbx_strand_id
1 'polypeptide(L)' 'MNDLSTIKEYLEEEVKKTKDETMGYLYYNFRAEEGEETQRNTLNFLVGEYSSLVNTLKKVENLISENEKEISK' A
#
# COMPACT_ATOMS: atom_id res chain seq x y z
N MET A 1 9.31 -7.36 -22.35
CA MET A 1 8.25 -7.19 -21.36
C MET A 1 8.86 -7.33 -19.97
N ASN A 2 8.67 -6.34 -19.13
CA ASN A 2 9.30 -6.33 -17.81
C ASN A 2 8.27 -6.70 -16.74
N ASP A 3 8.33 -7.93 -16.25
CA ASP A 3 7.41 -8.44 -15.24
C ASP A 3 7.45 -7.62 -13.96
N LEU A 4 8.61 -7.07 -13.61
CA LEU A 4 8.76 -6.21 -12.43
C LEU A 4 7.99 -4.90 -12.60
N SER A 5 7.96 -4.33 -13.80
CA SER A 5 7.16 -3.13 -14.06
C SER A 5 5.67 -3.39 -13.90
N THR A 6 5.20 -4.55 -14.35
CA THR A 6 3.81 -4.94 -14.19
C THR A 6 3.45 -5.11 -12.71
N ILE A 7 4.33 -5.76 -11.96
CA ILE A 7 4.15 -5.93 -10.51
C ILE A 7 4.14 -4.57 -9.81
N LYS A 8 5.04 -3.68 -10.20
CA LYS A 8 5.11 -2.33 -9.65
C LYS A 8 3.80 -1.57 -9.87
N GLU A 9 3.27 -1.60 -11.11
CA GLU A 9 2.01 -0.94 -11.42
C GLU A 9 0.85 -1.49 -10.58
N TYR A 10 0.79 -2.82 -10.43
CA TYR A 10 -0.22 -3.46 -9.60
C TYR A 10 -0.12 -3.00 -8.16
N LEU A 11 1.10 -2.97 -7.61
CA LEU A 11 1.32 -2.54 -6.22
C LEU A 11 0.98 -1.07 -6.03
N GLU A 12 1.28 -0.21 -6.99
CA GLU A 12 0.91 1.20 -6.94
C GLU A 12 -0.60 1.38 -6.88
N GLU A 13 -1.34 0.61 -7.66
CA GLU A 13 -2.80 0.64 -7.63
C GLU A 13 -3.34 0.14 -6.29
N GLU A 14 -2.76 -0.93 -5.74
CA GLU A 14 -3.19 -1.48 -4.45
C GLU A 14 -2.88 -0.51 -3.31
N VAL A 15 -1.73 0.16 -3.35
CA VAL A 15 -1.37 1.19 -2.37
C VAL A 15 -2.39 2.33 -2.41
N LYS A 16 -2.71 2.80 -3.59
CA LYS A 16 -3.70 3.88 -3.76
C LYS A 16 -5.07 3.45 -3.25
N LYS A 17 -5.50 2.25 -3.61
CA LYS A 17 -6.79 1.70 -3.20
C LYS A 17 -6.86 1.57 -1.68
N THR A 18 -5.83 1.02 -1.06
CA THR A 18 -5.78 0.86 0.40
C THR A 18 -5.76 2.21 1.10
N LYS A 19 -5.03 3.18 0.54
CA LYS A 19 -5.03 4.55 1.06
C LYS A 19 -6.43 5.15 1.02
N ASP A 20 -7.12 5.01 -0.11
CA ASP A 20 -8.47 5.54 -0.29
C ASP A 20 -9.45 4.86 0.69
N GLU A 21 -9.33 3.55 0.88
CA GLU A 21 -10.14 2.80 1.84
C GLU A 21 -9.90 3.29 3.26
N THR A 22 -8.64 3.51 3.63
CA THR A 22 -8.28 4.00 4.96
C THR A 22 -8.85 5.39 5.20
N MET A 23 -8.70 6.28 4.22
CA MET A 23 -9.23 7.65 4.32
C MET A 23 -10.76 7.63 4.37
N GLY A 24 -11.39 6.78 3.56
CA GLY A 24 -12.84 6.61 3.58
C GLY A 24 -13.32 6.10 4.93
N TYR A 25 -12.63 5.13 5.50
CA TYR A 25 -12.96 4.60 6.82
C TYR A 25 -12.88 5.70 7.88
N LEU A 26 -11.80 6.48 7.89
CA LEU A 26 -11.64 7.59 8.82
C LEU A 26 -12.74 8.63 8.67
N TYR A 27 -13.09 8.95 7.42
CA TYR A 27 -14.11 9.96 7.16
C TYR A 27 -15.50 9.51 7.63
N TYR A 28 -15.89 8.28 7.25
CA TYR A 28 -17.22 7.78 7.55
C TYR A 28 -17.38 7.38 9.02
N ASN A 29 -16.36 6.78 9.60
CA ASN A 29 -16.48 6.27 10.98
C ASN A 29 -16.24 7.34 12.03
N PHE A 30 -15.72 8.48 11.67
CA PHE A 30 -15.65 9.61 12.57
C PHE A 30 -17.06 10.08 12.95
N ARG A 31 -18.05 9.77 12.12
CA ARG A 31 -19.47 10.10 12.35
C ARG A 31 -20.30 8.93 12.86
N ALA A 32 -19.77 7.73 12.81
CA ALA A 32 -20.49 6.54 13.22
C ALA A 32 -20.28 6.29 14.72
N GLU A 33 -21.32 5.79 15.39
CA GLU A 33 -21.25 5.48 16.82
C GLU A 33 -20.65 4.09 17.08
N GLU A 34 -19.55 3.77 16.40
CA GLU A 34 -18.84 2.53 16.69
C GLU A 34 -17.94 2.71 17.91
N GLY A 35 -17.75 1.64 18.67
CA GLY A 35 -16.88 1.67 19.84
C GLY A 35 -15.45 2.00 19.45
N GLU A 36 -14.75 2.72 20.31
CA GLU A 36 -13.36 3.13 20.08
C GLU A 36 -12.42 1.95 19.81
N GLU A 37 -12.66 0.83 20.52
CA GLU A 37 -11.82 -0.36 20.36
C GLU A 37 -11.95 -0.95 18.96
N THR A 38 -13.18 -1.05 18.44
CA THR A 38 -13.41 -1.57 17.10
C THR A 38 -12.79 -0.65 16.05
N GLN A 39 -12.94 0.65 16.21
CA GLN A 39 -12.34 1.63 15.30
C GLN A 39 -10.83 1.53 15.30
N ARG A 40 -10.22 1.39 16.48
CA ARG A 40 -8.78 1.28 16.62
C ARG A 40 -8.25 0.00 15.96
N ASN A 41 -8.93 -1.13 16.18
CA ASN A 41 -8.52 -2.40 15.60
C ASN A 41 -8.59 -2.38 14.08
N THR A 42 -9.68 -1.84 13.53
CA THR A 42 -9.84 -1.73 12.08
C THR A 42 -8.81 -0.78 11.49
N LEU A 43 -8.55 0.35 12.13
CA LEU A 43 -7.56 1.31 11.68
C LEU A 43 -6.15 0.69 11.71
N ASN A 44 -5.81 -0.03 12.77
CA ASN A 44 -4.52 -0.71 12.86
C ASN A 44 -4.34 -1.74 11.76
N PHE A 45 -5.40 -2.49 11.44
CA PHE A 45 -5.37 -3.45 10.34
C PHE A 45 -5.11 -2.74 8.99
N LEU A 46 -5.84 -1.66 8.70
CA LEU A 46 -5.67 -0.92 7.46
C LEU A 46 -4.29 -0.27 7.34
N VAL A 47 -3.80 0.29 8.44
CA VAL A 47 -2.45 0.88 8.46
C VAL A 47 -1.39 -0.18 8.25
N GLY A 48 -1.54 -1.36 8.88
CA GLY A 48 -0.62 -2.48 8.70
C GLY A 48 -0.60 -2.97 7.25
N GLU A 49 -1.77 -3.09 6.64
CA GLU A 49 -1.90 -3.50 5.24
C GLU A 49 -1.23 -2.48 4.31
N TYR A 50 -1.49 -1.20 4.53
CA TYR A 50 -0.87 -0.12 3.76
C TYR A 50 0.66 -0.14 3.90
N SER A 51 1.16 -0.26 5.12
CA SER A 51 2.61 -0.30 5.38
C SER A 51 3.27 -1.49 4.70
N SER A 52 2.62 -2.66 4.73
CA SER A 52 3.12 -3.87 4.08
C SER A 52 3.21 -3.67 2.57
N LEU A 53 2.18 -3.09 1.96
CA LEU A 53 2.16 -2.81 0.52
C LEU A 53 3.25 -1.81 0.12
N VAL A 54 3.42 -0.75 0.90
CA VAL A 54 4.45 0.27 0.64
C VAL A 54 5.84 -0.36 0.74
N ASN A 55 6.08 -1.19 1.74
CA ASN A 55 7.38 -1.86 1.89
C ASN A 55 7.66 -2.82 0.73
N THR A 56 6.64 -3.56 0.28
CA THR A 56 6.78 -4.46 -0.87
C THR A 56 7.06 -3.66 -2.13
N LEU A 57 6.36 -2.54 -2.33
CA LEU A 57 6.59 -1.67 -3.48
C LEU A 57 8.02 -1.13 -3.51
N LYS A 58 8.55 -0.70 -2.36
CA LYS A 58 9.93 -0.23 -2.26
C LYS A 58 10.92 -1.31 -2.65
N LYS A 59 10.69 -2.56 -2.24
CA LYS A 59 11.56 -3.68 -2.61
C LYS A 59 11.54 -3.92 -4.11
N VAL A 60 10.37 -3.85 -4.74
CA VAL A 60 10.24 -4.01 -6.18
C VAL A 60 10.94 -2.87 -6.92
N GLU A 61 10.79 -1.63 -6.46
CA GLU A 61 11.48 -0.49 -7.04
C GLU A 61 12.99 -0.63 -6.96
N ASN A 62 13.50 -1.14 -5.85
CA ASN A 62 14.93 -1.40 -5.69
C ASN A 62 15.42 -2.48 -6.65
N LEU A 63 14.65 -3.54 -6.85
CA LEU A 63 14.98 -4.61 -7.80
C LEU A 63 15.03 -4.07 -9.23
N ILE A 64 14.08 -3.23 -9.60
CA ILE A 64 14.05 -2.60 -10.92
C ILE A 64 15.30 -1.73 -11.11
N SER A 65 15.64 -0.93 -10.10
CA SER A 65 16.82 -0.08 -10.14
C SER A 65 18.12 -0.89 -10.29
N GLU A 66 18.23 -2.00 -9.57
CA GLU A 66 19.38 -2.88 -9.67
C GLU A 66 19.49 -3.51 -11.05
N ASN A 67 18.37 -3.97 -11.63
CA ASN A 67 18.36 -4.53 -12.98
C ASN A 67 18.77 -3.49 -14.01
N GLU A 68 18.32 -2.26 -13.87
CA GLU A 68 18.71 -1.16 -14.77
C GLU A 68 20.20 -0.88 -14.68
N LYS A 69 20.79 -0.93 -13.50
CA LYS A 69 22.21 -0.74 -13.30
C LYS A 69 23.03 -1.86 -13.96
N GLU A 70 22.56 -3.09 -13.86
CA GLU A 70 23.23 -4.22 -14.50
C GLU A 70 23.19 -4.11 -16.03
N ILE A 71 22.07 -3.67 -16.57
CA ILE A 71 21.89 -3.48 -18.00
C ILE A 71 22.77 -2.32 -18.51
N SER A 72 22.95 -1.30 -17.69
CA SER A 72 23.74 -0.11 -18.05
C SER A 72 25.24 -0.35 -18.10
N LYS A 73 25.70 -1.48 -17.61
CA LYS A 73 27.12 -1.86 -17.74
C LYS A 73 27.35 -2.52 -19.10
#